data_fd35b97a43396a22cbc8b26db5e74472
#
_entry.id   fd35b97a43396a22cbc8b26db5e74472
#
_cell.length_a   1.000
_cell.length_b   1.000
_cell.length_c   1.000
_cell.angle_alpha   90.00
_cell.angle_beta   90.00
_cell.angle_gamma   90.00
#
_symmetry.space_group_name_H-M   'P 1'
#
loop_
_entity.id
_entity.type
_entity.pdbx_description
1 polymer ?
#
loop_
_entity_poly.entity_id
_entity_poly.type
_entity_poly.pdbx_seq_one_letter_code
_entity_poly.pdbx_strand_id
1 'polypeptide(L)'
;MEDDSAADLPERIVFLFTGGLTMEGLFAAVNAVLSFVTPVSDFFWDFPKMFGFWKAIPLLGQFSLAIIVLVGSGLYFTFRLGFIQIQCFSRGVRTLMDNHSIRTGISPLAAFCLSTAMRVGPGNIIGVTGAIAAGGPGALFWMWVSAFFGMATAYTESTLAQIFKEKRGKEFVGGLPFYARCLCGNKVWIGVALSLVYIVYAMMCLPAQGFNVVSSVGAMGSILSGSTIPVQSVFYYVVSLVVIVLVTVMAFGGIRRIAAVSNKLVPVMAVIYVLTVVSLILINLDNVPYFFSAVFKGAFTPEAVFGGAFGTVLMQGVKRGLMSNEAGQGTITMPAAAAEAKHPCEQGIISAIGVFLDTHVICTMTGFIVIMAHRWAMEPEAWKAAGTYPKFLLSSGSMTPDGLNELVMILVSVCFCLFAYTCVIGFITFSEISANRISSSRPFIHFIRGMGVFVAAFGIFCNIAGYDLSNLWAFSDLGNIIIVYCNIPMLYIGFRYVMKATKNYRESENPVFNSSVIGMETEYWDRKNKN
;
A
#
# COMPACT_ATOMS: atom_id res chain seq x y z
N MET A 1 34.91 -8.76 20.84
CA MET A 1 33.82 -8.13 21.60
C MET A 1 32.56 -8.81 21.09
N GLU A 2 32.18 -9.85 21.81
CA GLU A 2 31.03 -10.74 21.51
C GLU A 2 29.73 -9.99 21.80
N ASP A 3 28.77 -10.26 20.96
CA ASP A 3 27.44 -9.62 20.95
C ASP A 3 26.56 -10.29 22.02
N ASP A 4 26.50 -9.69 23.18
CA ASP A 4 25.74 -10.17 24.37
C ASP A 4 24.25 -9.81 24.33
N SER A 5 23.71 -9.38 23.17
CA SER A 5 22.32 -8.85 23.08
C SER A 5 21.23 -9.92 22.94
N ALA A 6 21.57 -11.17 22.61
CA ALA A 6 20.58 -12.23 22.34
C ALA A 6 20.25 -13.12 23.57
N ALA A 7 21.09 -13.13 24.60
CA ALA A 7 20.90 -13.98 25.78
C ALA A 7 19.95 -13.40 26.85
N ASP A 8 19.66 -12.12 26.79
CA ASP A 8 18.95 -11.37 27.87
C ASP A 8 17.42 -11.26 27.66
N LEU A 9 16.89 -11.79 26.54
CA LEU A 9 15.46 -11.71 26.23
C LEU A 9 14.54 -12.55 27.16
N PRO A 10 14.89 -13.81 27.54
CA PRO A 10 14.00 -14.61 28.39
C PRO A 10 13.89 -14.07 29.83
N GLU A 11 14.95 -13.52 30.39
CA GLU A 11 14.93 -12.99 31.76
C GLU A 11 14.16 -11.66 31.86
N ARG A 12 14.26 -10.81 30.86
CA ARG A 12 13.46 -9.57 30.80
C ARG A 12 11.97 -9.84 30.68
N ILE A 13 11.55 -10.87 29.93
CA ILE A 13 10.14 -11.25 29.80
C ILE A 13 9.61 -11.81 31.13
N VAL A 14 10.39 -12.60 31.85
CA VAL A 14 10.00 -13.17 33.16
C VAL A 14 9.88 -12.07 34.23
N PHE A 15 10.78 -11.07 34.24
CA PHE A 15 10.73 -9.95 35.18
C PHE A 15 9.48 -9.07 34.99
N LEU A 16 8.95 -8.98 33.77
CA LEU A 16 7.75 -8.20 33.44
C LEU A 16 6.42 -8.83 33.95
N PHE A 17 6.42 -10.15 34.21
CA PHE A 17 5.23 -10.84 34.74
C PHE A 17 5.20 -10.95 36.27
N THR A 18 6.29 -10.62 36.98
CA THR A 18 6.40 -10.75 38.45
C THR A 18 6.42 -9.42 39.21
N GLY A 19 6.67 -8.29 38.54
CA GLY A 19 6.54 -6.94 39.11
C GLY A 19 5.13 -6.39 38.87
N GLY A 20 4.50 -5.79 39.87
CA GLY A 20 3.16 -5.21 39.75
C GLY A 20 3.01 -4.38 38.47
N LEU A 21 2.00 -4.66 37.67
CA LEU A 21 1.70 -4.07 36.36
C LEU A 21 1.53 -2.54 36.49
N THR A 22 2.66 -1.82 36.41
CA THR A 22 2.60 -0.38 36.13
C THR A 22 2.28 -0.20 34.64
N MET A 23 1.57 0.87 34.29
CA MET A 23 1.28 1.19 32.87
C MET A 23 2.57 1.26 32.04
N GLU A 24 3.65 1.78 32.60
CA GLU A 24 4.97 1.84 31.96
C GLU A 24 5.56 0.46 31.70
N GLY A 25 5.43 -0.48 32.65
CA GLY A 25 5.87 -1.86 32.47
C GLY A 25 5.07 -2.59 31.38
N LEU A 26 3.75 -2.36 31.33
CA LEU A 26 2.90 -2.89 30.26
C LEU A 26 3.32 -2.33 28.89
N PHE A 27 3.58 -1.03 28.80
CA PHE A 27 4.02 -0.38 27.57
C PHE A 27 5.38 -0.90 27.10
N ALA A 28 6.34 -1.05 28.00
CA ALA A 28 7.65 -1.62 27.70
C ALA A 28 7.55 -3.07 27.20
N ALA A 29 6.70 -3.89 27.82
CA ALA A 29 6.46 -5.27 27.40
C ALA A 29 5.83 -5.36 26.00
N VAL A 30 4.82 -4.55 25.73
CA VAL A 30 4.18 -4.51 24.41
C VAL A 30 5.16 -4.03 23.34
N ASN A 31 5.97 -3.01 23.61
CA ASN A 31 6.97 -2.51 22.67
C ASN A 31 8.07 -3.56 22.39
N ALA A 32 8.49 -4.32 23.39
CA ALA A 32 9.44 -5.43 23.23
C ALA A 32 8.86 -6.57 22.35
N VAL A 33 7.57 -6.89 22.50
CA VAL A 33 6.89 -7.86 21.63
C VAL A 33 6.76 -7.32 20.21
N LEU A 34 6.40 -6.03 20.04
CA LEU A 34 6.30 -5.39 18.74
C LEU A 34 7.64 -5.35 18.02
N SER A 35 8.75 -5.08 18.73
CA SER A 35 10.09 -5.02 18.13
C SER A 35 10.59 -6.38 17.61
N PHE A 36 10.10 -7.50 18.14
CA PHE A 36 10.47 -8.85 17.65
C PHE A 36 10.07 -9.08 16.18
N VAL A 37 9.06 -8.39 15.68
CA VAL A 37 8.60 -8.54 14.30
C VAL A 37 9.57 -7.96 13.28
N THR A 38 10.34 -6.94 13.66
CA THR A 38 11.30 -6.29 12.74
C THR A 38 12.35 -7.26 12.18
N PRO A 39 13.09 -8.06 12.99
CA PRO A 39 14.02 -9.04 12.46
C PRO A 39 13.36 -10.11 11.58
N VAL A 40 12.13 -10.51 11.91
CA VAL A 40 11.37 -11.48 11.10
C VAL A 40 10.99 -10.87 9.75
N SER A 41 10.51 -9.64 9.74
CA SER A 41 10.20 -8.90 8.52
C SER A 41 11.44 -8.76 7.63
N ASP A 42 12.55 -8.32 8.20
CA ASP A 42 13.81 -8.12 7.48
C ASP A 42 14.35 -9.45 6.94
N PHE A 43 14.20 -10.57 7.68
CA PHE A 43 14.54 -11.89 7.18
C PHE A 43 13.81 -12.20 5.87
N PHE A 44 12.49 -12.03 5.79
CA PHE A 44 11.74 -12.33 4.58
C PHE A 44 12.05 -11.37 3.41
N TRP A 45 12.35 -10.11 3.72
CA TRP A 45 12.71 -9.14 2.70
C TRP A 45 14.14 -9.30 2.19
N ASP A 46 15.10 -9.66 3.04
CA ASP A 46 16.52 -9.80 2.69
C ASP A 46 16.92 -11.22 2.30
N PHE A 47 16.02 -12.21 2.47
CA PHE A 47 16.32 -13.59 2.06
C PHE A 47 16.55 -13.67 0.53
N PRO A 48 17.55 -14.40 0.04
CA PRO A 48 18.65 -15.09 0.74
C PRO A 48 19.94 -14.23 0.87
N LYS A 49 19.83 -12.92 0.65
CA LYS A 49 20.96 -11.96 0.64
C LYS A 49 21.79 -11.99 1.94
N MET A 50 21.21 -12.41 3.06
CA MET A 50 21.92 -12.54 4.33
C MET A 50 23.00 -13.63 4.32
N PHE A 51 22.88 -14.63 3.46
CA PHE A 51 23.81 -15.75 3.43
C PHE A 51 25.06 -15.46 2.58
N GLY A 52 26.25 -15.83 3.10
CA GLY A 52 27.54 -15.60 2.43
C GLY A 52 27.63 -16.23 1.05
N PHE A 53 27.10 -17.45 0.86
CA PHE A 53 27.10 -18.13 -0.43
C PHE A 53 26.31 -17.36 -1.51
N TRP A 54 25.22 -16.70 -1.12
CA TRP A 54 24.43 -15.90 -2.05
C TRP A 54 25.16 -14.60 -2.42
N LYS A 55 25.72 -13.90 -1.41
CA LYS A 55 26.50 -12.67 -1.62
C LYS A 55 27.70 -12.88 -2.56
N ALA A 56 28.25 -14.09 -2.60
CA ALA A 56 29.38 -14.45 -3.47
C ALA A 56 29.00 -14.54 -4.97
N ILE A 57 27.70 -14.58 -5.31
CA ILE A 57 27.27 -14.62 -6.71
C ILE A 57 27.35 -13.21 -7.29
N PRO A 58 28.18 -12.95 -8.32
CA PRO A 58 28.32 -11.65 -8.93
C PRO A 58 26.95 -11.12 -9.40
N LEU A 59 26.67 -9.85 -9.16
CA LEU A 59 25.44 -9.14 -9.49
C LEU A 59 24.20 -9.69 -8.76
N LEU A 60 23.88 -10.97 -8.90
CA LEU A 60 22.67 -11.59 -8.32
C LEU A 60 22.70 -11.56 -6.79
N GLY A 61 23.87 -11.67 -6.16
CA GLY A 61 24.03 -11.65 -4.72
C GLY A 61 23.64 -10.33 -4.04
N GLN A 62 23.46 -9.26 -4.81
CA GLN A 62 22.96 -7.97 -4.33
C GLN A 62 21.43 -7.93 -4.19
N PHE A 63 20.72 -8.87 -4.81
CA PHE A 63 19.27 -8.90 -4.84
C PHE A 63 18.70 -9.95 -3.87
N SER A 64 17.68 -9.55 -3.14
CA SER A 64 16.87 -10.50 -2.38
C SER A 64 15.86 -11.21 -3.29
N LEU A 65 15.33 -12.34 -2.80
CA LEU A 65 14.26 -13.05 -3.50
C LEU A 65 13.03 -12.16 -3.71
N ALA A 66 12.71 -11.30 -2.76
CA ALA A 66 11.63 -10.33 -2.87
C ALA A 66 11.77 -9.43 -4.10
N ILE A 67 12.96 -8.85 -4.31
CA ILE A 67 13.24 -8.01 -5.49
C ILE A 67 13.14 -8.84 -6.78
N ILE A 68 13.76 -10.02 -6.80
CA ILE A 68 13.77 -10.90 -7.99
C ILE A 68 12.34 -11.28 -8.36
N VAL A 69 11.53 -11.65 -7.39
CA VAL A 69 10.13 -12.04 -7.62
C VAL A 69 9.28 -10.86 -8.09
N LEU A 70 9.38 -9.71 -7.43
CA LEU A 70 8.56 -8.54 -7.77
C LEU A 70 8.95 -7.91 -9.11
N VAL A 71 10.21 -7.52 -9.24
CA VAL A 71 10.69 -6.85 -10.46
C VAL A 71 10.76 -7.84 -11.63
N GLY A 72 11.23 -9.05 -11.37
CA GLY A 72 11.32 -10.11 -12.40
C GLY A 72 9.94 -10.52 -12.93
N SER A 73 8.93 -10.65 -12.06
CA SER A 73 7.55 -10.93 -12.51
C SER A 73 6.98 -9.77 -13.31
N GLY A 74 7.19 -8.54 -12.87
CA GLY A 74 6.76 -7.35 -13.59
C GLY A 74 7.39 -7.25 -14.99
N LEU A 75 8.69 -7.51 -15.09
CA LEU A 75 9.42 -7.63 -16.37
C LEU A 75 8.80 -8.72 -17.24
N TYR A 76 8.65 -9.94 -16.71
CA TYR A 76 8.09 -11.07 -17.46
C TYR A 76 6.69 -10.74 -18.00
N PHE A 77 5.78 -10.23 -17.16
CA PHE A 77 4.43 -9.89 -17.60
C PHE A 77 4.43 -8.72 -18.60
N THR A 78 5.28 -7.71 -18.43
CA THR A 78 5.42 -6.60 -19.37
C THR A 78 5.78 -7.07 -20.77
N PHE A 79 6.83 -7.89 -20.89
CA PHE A 79 7.26 -8.40 -22.19
C PHE A 79 6.25 -9.38 -22.80
N ARG A 80 5.70 -10.31 -21.99
CA ARG A 80 4.73 -11.28 -22.47
C ARG A 80 3.41 -10.65 -22.90
N LEU A 81 3.00 -9.56 -22.26
CA LEU A 81 1.80 -8.78 -22.61
C LEU A 81 2.10 -7.69 -23.65
N GLY A 82 3.34 -7.58 -24.15
CA GLY A 82 3.73 -6.60 -25.17
C GLY A 82 3.48 -5.16 -24.71
N PHE A 83 3.92 -4.81 -23.50
CA PHE A 83 3.76 -3.45 -22.93
C PHE A 83 2.31 -2.97 -22.87
N ILE A 84 1.42 -3.83 -22.38
CA ILE A 84 -0.03 -3.57 -22.29
C ILE A 84 -0.34 -2.24 -21.58
N GLN A 85 0.45 -1.90 -20.56
CA GLN A 85 0.33 -0.67 -19.79
C GLN A 85 0.51 0.60 -20.63
N ILE A 86 1.23 0.52 -21.74
CA ILE A 86 1.39 1.63 -22.69
C ILE A 86 0.32 1.56 -23.76
N GLN A 87 0.17 0.40 -24.41
CA GLN A 87 -0.70 0.22 -25.58
C GLN A 87 -2.18 0.48 -25.27
N CYS A 88 -2.64 0.09 -24.08
CA CYS A 88 -4.05 0.23 -23.71
C CYS A 88 -4.33 1.36 -22.72
N PHE A 89 -3.35 2.20 -22.38
CA PHE A 89 -3.50 3.29 -21.40
C PHE A 89 -4.65 4.22 -21.72
N SER A 90 -4.70 4.76 -22.95
CA SER A 90 -5.78 5.65 -23.41
C SER A 90 -7.16 4.98 -23.34
N ARG A 91 -7.22 3.68 -23.68
CA ARG A 91 -8.48 2.90 -23.60
C ARG A 91 -8.94 2.76 -22.15
N GLY A 92 -8.02 2.53 -21.21
CA GLY A 92 -8.31 2.50 -19.78
C GLY A 92 -8.85 3.82 -19.25
N VAL A 93 -8.25 4.95 -19.63
CA VAL A 93 -8.73 6.29 -19.25
C VAL A 93 -10.16 6.51 -19.78
N ARG A 94 -10.44 6.15 -21.04
CA ARG A 94 -11.81 6.23 -21.59
C ARG A 94 -12.81 5.39 -20.81
N THR A 95 -12.43 4.16 -20.42
CA THR A 95 -13.29 3.26 -19.61
C THR A 95 -13.61 3.85 -18.24
N LEU A 96 -12.65 4.56 -17.61
CA LEU A 96 -12.88 5.26 -16.34
C LEU A 96 -13.89 6.40 -16.47
N MET A 97 -13.92 7.07 -17.61
CA MET A 97 -14.82 8.20 -17.88
C MET A 97 -16.19 7.78 -18.41
N ASP A 98 -16.37 6.50 -18.73
CA ASP A 98 -17.60 5.98 -19.33
C ASP A 98 -18.67 5.73 -18.26
N ASN A 99 -19.74 6.52 -18.29
CA ASN A 99 -20.88 6.41 -17.37
C ASN A 99 -21.90 5.37 -17.85
N HIS A 100 -21.71 4.12 -17.43
CA HIS A 100 -22.68 3.06 -17.69
C HIS A 100 -23.69 2.94 -16.54
N SER A 101 -24.94 2.59 -16.88
CA SER A 101 -25.94 2.21 -15.89
C SER A 101 -25.54 0.90 -15.20
N ILE A 102 -25.28 0.95 -13.91
CA ILE A 102 -24.81 -0.19 -13.12
C ILE A 102 -26.00 -0.94 -12.55
N ARG A 103 -26.06 -2.25 -12.83
CA ARG A 103 -27.09 -3.15 -12.31
C ARG A 103 -26.64 -3.94 -11.09
N THR A 104 -25.36 -4.31 -11.04
CA THR A 104 -24.79 -5.17 -10.01
C THR A 104 -23.38 -4.70 -9.67
N GLY A 105 -22.98 -4.74 -8.38
CA GLY A 105 -21.65 -4.33 -7.96
C GLY A 105 -21.47 -2.80 -7.87
N ILE A 106 -20.28 -2.32 -8.23
CA ILE A 106 -19.91 -0.91 -8.24
C ILE A 106 -19.39 -0.49 -9.63
N SER A 107 -19.36 0.82 -9.93
CA SER A 107 -18.85 1.31 -11.20
C SER A 107 -17.34 1.10 -11.34
N PRO A 108 -16.81 1.04 -12.59
CA PRO A 108 -15.37 1.04 -12.81
C PRO A 108 -14.65 2.19 -12.10
N LEU A 109 -15.21 3.39 -12.13
CA LEU A 109 -14.69 4.55 -11.43
C LEU A 109 -14.75 4.38 -9.89
N ALA A 110 -15.85 3.86 -9.35
CA ALA A 110 -15.95 3.61 -7.91
C ALA A 110 -14.97 2.52 -7.45
N ALA A 111 -14.74 1.48 -8.26
CA ALA A 111 -13.73 0.46 -7.99
C ALA A 111 -12.30 1.04 -8.07
N PHE A 112 -12.05 1.92 -9.03
CA PHE A 112 -10.79 2.66 -9.14
C PHE A 112 -10.56 3.54 -7.91
N CYS A 113 -11.55 4.33 -7.50
CA CYS A 113 -11.44 5.18 -6.31
C CYS A 113 -11.29 4.35 -5.03
N LEU A 114 -12.00 3.22 -4.90
CA LEU A 114 -11.84 2.31 -3.77
C LEU A 114 -10.43 1.70 -3.74
N SER A 115 -9.91 1.26 -4.88
CA SER A 115 -8.54 0.77 -5.02
C SER A 115 -7.51 1.87 -4.74
N THR A 116 -7.74 3.08 -5.24
CA THR A 116 -6.86 4.24 -5.05
C THR A 116 -6.88 4.73 -3.60
N ALA A 117 -8.03 4.64 -2.91
CA ALA A 117 -8.15 4.96 -1.48
C ALA A 117 -7.20 4.16 -0.58
N MET A 118 -6.77 3.01 -1.05
CA MET A 118 -5.86 2.13 -0.32
C MET A 118 -4.41 2.31 -0.75
N ARG A 119 -4.18 2.52 -2.05
CA ARG A 119 -2.84 2.79 -2.60
C ARG A 119 -2.35 4.17 -2.17
N VAL A 120 -3.15 5.22 -2.42
CA VAL A 120 -2.80 6.59 -2.02
C VAL A 120 -3.03 6.72 -0.51
N GLY A 121 -2.03 6.28 0.22
CA GLY A 121 -2.02 6.17 1.67
C GLY A 121 -0.78 6.80 2.31
N PRO A 122 -0.56 6.57 3.60
CA PRO A 122 0.65 7.01 4.29
C PRO A 122 1.95 6.53 3.64
N GLY A 123 1.91 5.41 2.90
CA GLY A 123 3.04 4.90 2.12
C GLY A 123 3.59 5.89 1.11
N ASN A 124 2.74 6.71 0.50
CA ASN A 124 3.15 7.74 -0.46
C ASN A 124 3.94 8.90 0.18
N ILE A 125 3.78 9.12 1.47
CA ILE A 125 4.48 10.18 2.21
C ILE A 125 5.59 9.57 3.06
N ILE A 126 5.25 8.74 4.04
CA ILE A 126 6.22 8.10 4.94
C ILE A 126 7.11 7.12 4.18
N GLY A 127 6.55 6.33 3.27
CA GLY A 127 7.30 5.36 2.47
C GLY A 127 8.36 6.04 1.60
N VAL A 128 7.98 7.09 0.86
CA VAL A 128 8.90 7.84 -0.01
C VAL A 128 9.96 8.58 0.82
N THR A 129 9.54 9.28 1.88
CA THR A 129 10.47 10.00 2.77
C THR A 129 11.45 9.02 3.44
N GLY A 130 10.97 7.86 3.89
CA GLY A 130 11.79 6.80 4.45
C GLY A 130 12.75 6.18 3.44
N ALA A 131 12.30 5.94 2.19
CA ALA A 131 13.16 5.45 1.11
C ALA A 131 14.30 6.41 0.81
N ILE A 132 14.00 7.72 0.73
CA ILE A 132 15.00 8.75 0.50
C ILE A 132 15.95 8.88 1.71
N ALA A 133 15.42 8.80 2.92
CA ALA A 133 16.24 8.88 4.14
C ALA A 133 17.21 7.69 4.30
N ALA A 134 16.79 6.48 3.91
CA ALA A 134 17.57 5.26 4.06
C ALA A 134 18.43 4.91 2.82
N GLY A 135 17.91 5.19 1.62
CA GLY A 135 18.55 4.84 0.35
C GLY A 135 19.05 6.05 -0.47
N GLY A 136 18.83 7.27 0.01
CA GLY A 136 19.12 8.49 -0.75
C GLY A 136 18.11 8.78 -1.85
N PRO A 137 18.28 9.91 -2.57
CA PRO A 137 17.35 10.34 -3.63
C PRO A 137 17.14 9.33 -4.76
N GLY A 138 18.15 8.51 -5.06
CA GLY A 138 18.11 7.47 -6.07
C GLY A 138 17.07 6.37 -5.83
N ALA A 139 16.62 6.19 -4.59
CA ALA A 139 15.53 5.25 -4.27
C ALA A 139 14.24 5.59 -5.02
N LEU A 140 13.96 6.88 -5.26
CA LEU A 140 12.79 7.32 -6.02
C LEU A 140 12.83 6.82 -7.48
N PHE A 141 14.00 6.82 -8.12
CA PHE A 141 14.16 6.25 -9.46
C PHE A 141 13.76 4.77 -9.49
N TRP A 142 14.20 4.00 -8.52
CA TRP A 142 13.87 2.57 -8.43
C TRP A 142 12.41 2.32 -8.05
N MET A 143 11.76 3.25 -7.36
CA MET A 143 10.30 3.24 -7.20
C MET A 143 9.61 3.40 -8.57
N TRP A 144 10.05 4.33 -9.43
CA TRP A 144 9.49 4.49 -10.79
C TRP A 144 9.67 3.23 -11.64
N VAL A 145 10.88 2.66 -11.64
CA VAL A 145 11.17 1.45 -12.41
C VAL A 145 10.31 0.27 -11.94
N SER A 146 10.25 0.04 -10.62
CA SER A 146 9.44 -1.04 -10.07
C SER A 146 7.94 -0.85 -10.33
N ALA A 147 7.44 0.38 -10.25
CA ALA A 147 6.06 0.70 -10.55
C ALA A 147 5.71 0.51 -12.03
N PHE A 148 6.59 0.93 -12.95
CA PHE A 148 6.38 0.73 -14.39
C PHE A 148 6.18 -0.74 -14.74
N PHE A 149 7.02 -1.62 -14.20
CA PHE A 149 6.87 -3.07 -14.38
C PHE A 149 5.71 -3.63 -13.54
N GLY A 150 5.48 -3.07 -12.35
CA GLY A 150 4.35 -3.38 -11.49
C GLY A 150 2.99 -3.12 -12.14
N MET A 151 2.88 -2.15 -13.06
CA MET A 151 1.65 -1.92 -13.84
C MET A 151 1.19 -3.18 -14.60
N ALA A 152 2.11 -3.94 -15.18
CA ALA A 152 1.77 -5.19 -15.88
C ALA A 152 1.38 -6.31 -14.90
N THR A 153 1.97 -6.33 -13.70
CA THR A 153 1.56 -7.24 -12.62
C THR A 153 0.15 -6.91 -12.14
N ALA A 154 -0.13 -5.62 -11.88
CA ALA A 154 -1.45 -5.13 -11.48
C ALA A 154 -2.53 -5.42 -12.55
N TYR A 155 -2.19 -5.27 -13.82
CA TYR A 155 -3.04 -5.68 -14.93
C TYR A 155 -3.38 -7.17 -14.86
N THR A 156 -2.36 -8.01 -14.66
CA THR A 156 -2.49 -9.46 -14.64
C THR A 156 -3.38 -9.92 -13.49
N GLU A 157 -3.12 -9.45 -12.28
CA GLU A 157 -3.86 -9.87 -11.09
C GLU A 157 -5.32 -9.38 -11.11
N SER A 158 -5.58 -8.15 -11.56
CA SER A 158 -6.93 -7.60 -11.62
C SER A 158 -7.75 -8.22 -12.76
N THR A 159 -7.12 -8.56 -13.88
CA THR A 159 -7.77 -9.34 -14.96
C THR A 159 -8.17 -10.72 -14.47
N LEU A 160 -7.29 -11.44 -13.74
CA LEU A 160 -7.64 -12.73 -13.12
C LEU A 160 -8.80 -12.61 -12.13
N ALA A 161 -8.78 -11.59 -11.30
CA ALA A 161 -9.85 -11.35 -10.33
C ALA A 161 -11.19 -11.13 -11.00
N GLN A 162 -11.22 -10.42 -12.12
CA GLN A 162 -12.44 -10.22 -12.93
C GLN A 162 -12.88 -11.49 -13.65
N ILE A 163 -11.96 -12.32 -14.15
CA ILE A 163 -12.30 -13.59 -14.79
C ILE A 163 -13.01 -14.52 -13.80
N PHE A 164 -12.51 -14.62 -12.58
CA PHE A 164 -12.96 -15.57 -11.56
C PHE A 164 -13.82 -14.95 -10.45
N LYS A 165 -14.44 -13.80 -10.70
CA LYS A 165 -15.36 -13.20 -9.72
C LYS A 165 -16.65 -13.99 -9.57
N GLU A 166 -17.24 -13.90 -8.38
CA GLU A 166 -18.51 -14.52 -8.04
C GLU A 166 -19.58 -13.45 -7.79
N LYS A 167 -20.83 -13.75 -8.14
CA LYS A 167 -21.96 -12.88 -7.81
C LYS A 167 -22.60 -13.34 -6.51
N ARG A 168 -22.68 -12.45 -5.54
CA ARG A 168 -23.30 -12.65 -4.23
C ARG A 168 -24.41 -11.62 -4.00
N GLY A 169 -25.65 -12.03 -4.24
CA GLY A 169 -26.79 -11.12 -4.19
C GLY A 169 -26.66 -9.99 -5.21
N LYS A 170 -26.56 -8.74 -4.73
CA LYS A 170 -26.39 -7.53 -5.56
C LYS A 170 -24.93 -7.08 -5.67
N GLU A 171 -23.97 -7.86 -5.18
CA GLU A 171 -22.54 -7.52 -5.14
C GLU A 171 -21.71 -8.53 -5.89
N PHE A 172 -20.54 -8.09 -6.37
CA PHE A 172 -19.50 -8.98 -6.84
C PHE A 172 -18.43 -9.11 -5.77
N VAL A 173 -17.90 -10.31 -5.61
CA VAL A 173 -16.79 -10.64 -4.74
C VAL A 173 -15.74 -11.41 -5.55
N GLY A 174 -14.48 -11.20 -5.24
CA GLY A 174 -13.38 -11.86 -5.93
C GLY A 174 -12.03 -11.49 -5.30
N GLY A 175 -10.97 -11.75 -6.02
CA GLY A 175 -9.60 -11.53 -5.58
C GLY A 175 -8.84 -12.83 -5.40
N LEU A 176 -7.63 -12.78 -4.82
CA LEU A 176 -6.74 -13.94 -4.73
C LEU A 176 -7.41 -15.19 -4.14
N PRO A 177 -8.17 -15.15 -3.03
CA PRO A 177 -8.80 -16.34 -2.48
C PRO A 177 -9.77 -17.05 -3.44
N PHE A 178 -10.35 -16.29 -4.35
CA PHE A 178 -11.35 -16.78 -5.31
C PHE A 178 -10.68 -17.40 -6.53
N TYR A 179 -9.77 -16.66 -7.21
CA TYR A 179 -9.12 -17.23 -8.39
C TYR A 179 -8.13 -18.35 -8.04
N ALA A 180 -7.43 -18.28 -6.90
CA ALA A 180 -6.55 -19.34 -6.47
C ALA A 180 -7.29 -20.66 -6.24
N ARG A 181 -8.49 -20.62 -5.63
CA ARG A 181 -9.38 -21.80 -5.56
C ARG A 181 -9.62 -22.41 -6.93
N CYS A 182 -10.03 -21.59 -7.90
CA CYS A 182 -10.35 -22.05 -9.25
C CYS A 182 -9.10 -22.61 -9.96
N LEU A 183 -7.97 -21.93 -9.87
CA LEU A 183 -6.72 -22.33 -10.50
C LEU A 183 -6.14 -23.63 -9.92
N CYS A 184 -6.39 -23.90 -8.64
CA CYS A 184 -5.93 -25.10 -7.95
C CYS A 184 -7.00 -26.24 -7.95
N GLY A 185 -7.81 -26.34 -8.98
CA GLY A 185 -8.77 -27.43 -9.15
C GLY A 185 -9.99 -27.34 -8.23
N ASN A 186 -10.48 -26.14 -7.98
CA ASN A 186 -11.64 -25.83 -7.13
C ASN A 186 -11.53 -26.30 -5.67
N LYS A 187 -10.29 -26.42 -5.14
CA LYS A 187 -10.06 -26.82 -3.75
C LYS A 187 -10.48 -25.72 -2.78
N VAL A 188 -11.58 -25.92 -2.08
CA VAL A 188 -12.19 -24.95 -1.17
C VAL A 188 -11.22 -24.49 -0.07
N TRP A 189 -10.43 -25.42 0.49
CA TRP A 189 -9.49 -25.12 1.58
C TRP A 189 -8.43 -24.08 1.20
N ILE A 190 -7.99 -24.06 -0.08
CA ILE A 190 -7.01 -23.04 -0.56
C ILE A 190 -7.62 -21.65 -0.49
N GLY A 191 -8.87 -21.50 -0.94
CA GLY A 191 -9.57 -20.22 -0.84
C GLY A 191 -9.76 -19.76 0.60
N VAL A 192 -10.07 -20.69 1.51
CA VAL A 192 -10.22 -20.41 2.95
C VAL A 192 -8.88 -20.03 3.57
N ALA A 193 -7.82 -20.79 3.31
CA ALA A 193 -6.48 -20.50 3.84
C ALA A 193 -5.97 -19.12 3.39
N LEU A 194 -6.10 -18.81 2.10
CA LEU A 194 -5.71 -17.49 1.58
C LEU A 194 -6.60 -16.36 2.13
N SER A 195 -7.88 -16.61 2.37
CA SER A 195 -8.75 -15.63 3.04
C SER A 195 -8.27 -15.32 4.44
N LEU A 196 -7.87 -16.34 5.21
CA LEU A 196 -7.29 -16.13 6.54
C LEU A 196 -5.98 -15.33 6.48
N VAL A 197 -5.09 -15.65 5.53
CA VAL A 197 -3.86 -14.88 5.30
C VAL A 197 -4.17 -13.40 5.03
N TYR A 198 -5.17 -13.10 4.19
CA TYR A 198 -5.55 -11.71 3.89
C TYR A 198 -6.22 -10.99 5.06
N ILE A 199 -7.02 -11.69 5.87
CA ILE A 199 -7.58 -11.11 7.09
C ILE A 199 -6.46 -10.76 8.06
N VAL A 200 -5.50 -11.68 8.29
CA VAL A 200 -4.33 -11.43 9.14
C VAL A 200 -3.50 -10.28 8.60
N TYR A 201 -3.20 -10.27 7.28
CA TYR A 201 -2.51 -9.15 6.63
C TYR A 201 -3.16 -7.81 6.91
N ALA A 202 -4.47 -7.70 6.69
CA ALA A 202 -5.18 -6.45 6.93
C ALA A 202 -5.12 -6.02 8.41
N MET A 203 -5.20 -6.99 9.35
CA MET A 203 -5.04 -6.71 10.78
C MET A 203 -3.61 -6.26 11.12
N MET A 204 -2.58 -6.78 10.45
CA MET A 204 -1.20 -6.33 10.64
C MET A 204 -0.96 -4.90 10.13
N CYS A 205 -1.70 -4.46 9.10
CA CYS A 205 -1.55 -3.12 8.52
C CYS A 205 -2.34 -2.03 9.28
N LEU A 206 -3.47 -2.38 9.89
CA LEU A 206 -4.38 -1.42 10.53
C LEU A 206 -3.77 -0.57 11.64
N PRO A 207 -2.92 -1.10 12.57
CA PRO A 207 -2.39 -0.31 13.67
C PRO A 207 -1.58 0.90 13.19
N ALA A 208 -0.69 0.72 12.21
CA ALA A 208 0.09 1.81 11.65
C ALA A 208 -0.78 2.92 11.04
N GLN A 209 -1.89 2.54 10.41
CA GLN A 209 -2.81 3.51 9.80
C GLN A 209 -3.60 4.29 10.87
N GLY A 210 -4.12 3.61 11.89
CA GLY A 210 -4.78 4.25 13.04
C GLY A 210 -3.85 5.24 13.76
N PHE A 211 -2.60 4.84 13.99
CA PHE A 211 -1.54 5.71 14.53
C PHE A 211 -1.36 6.97 13.69
N ASN A 212 -1.25 6.83 12.37
CA ASN A 212 -0.99 7.94 11.43
C ASN A 212 -2.15 8.95 11.39
N VAL A 213 -3.41 8.50 11.49
CA VAL A 213 -4.56 9.41 11.54
C VAL A 213 -4.45 10.35 12.73
N VAL A 214 -4.20 9.82 13.91
CA VAL A 214 -4.14 10.64 15.15
C VAL A 214 -2.88 11.50 15.17
N SER A 215 -1.73 10.94 14.73
CA SER A 215 -0.47 11.69 14.63
C SER A 215 -0.58 12.90 13.69
N SER A 216 -1.29 12.76 12.57
CA SER A 216 -1.49 13.88 11.63
C SER A 216 -2.37 15.00 12.22
N VAL A 217 -3.45 14.64 12.93
CA VAL A 217 -4.32 15.62 13.61
C VAL A 217 -3.55 16.31 14.74
N GLY A 218 -2.72 15.55 15.46
CA GLY A 218 -1.83 16.08 16.50
C GLY A 218 -0.83 17.10 15.97
N ALA A 219 -0.24 16.81 14.81
CA ALA A 219 0.66 17.74 14.13
C ALA A 219 -0.05 19.05 13.72
N MET A 220 -1.26 18.94 13.14
CA MET A 220 -2.09 20.13 12.81
C MET A 220 -2.42 20.96 14.06
N GLY A 221 -2.82 20.30 15.15
CA GLY A 221 -3.09 20.97 16.42
C GLY A 221 -1.87 21.70 16.97
N SER A 222 -0.68 21.08 16.92
CA SER A 222 0.57 21.68 17.35
C SER A 222 0.99 22.89 16.51
N ILE A 223 0.80 22.81 15.19
CA ILE A 223 1.05 23.95 14.28
C ILE A 223 0.11 25.11 14.61
N LEU A 224 -1.19 24.86 14.74
CA LEU A 224 -2.20 25.90 15.03
C LEU A 224 -2.04 26.54 16.40
N SER A 225 -1.55 25.80 17.41
CA SER A 225 -1.34 26.31 18.76
C SER A 225 0.01 27.00 18.95
N GLY A 226 0.92 26.91 17.96
CA GLY A 226 2.30 27.38 18.06
C GLY A 226 3.15 26.64 19.11
N SER A 227 2.66 25.49 19.61
CA SER A 227 3.36 24.71 20.65
C SER A 227 3.10 23.21 20.46
N THR A 228 4.08 22.38 20.82
CA THR A 228 3.93 20.92 20.78
C THR A 228 2.87 20.45 21.78
N ILE A 229 1.79 19.86 21.29
CA ILE A 229 0.74 19.28 22.13
C ILE A 229 1.21 17.88 22.60
N PRO A 230 1.28 17.62 23.92
CA PRO A 230 1.64 16.32 24.44
C PRO A 230 0.65 15.22 23.98
N VAL A 231 1.15 14.05 23.59
CA VAL A 231 0.31 12.93 23.10
C VAL A 231 -0.65 12.38 24.16
N GLN A 232 -0.39 12.61 25.44
CA GLN A 232 -1.27 12.24 26.56
C GLN A 232 -2.22 13.37 27.00
N SER A 233 -2.45 14.37 26.14
CA SER A 233 -3.37 15.48 26.43
C SER A 233 -4.83 15.12 26.16
N VAL A 234 -5.75 15.91 26.75
CA VAL A 234 -7.20 15.80 26.48
C VAL A 234 -7.50 15.93 24.98
N PHE A 235 -6.74 16.77 24.27
CA PHE A 235 -6.86 16.92 22.81
C PHE A 235 -6.73 15.56 22.09
N TYR A 236 -5.67 14.80 22.36
CA TYR A 236 -5.46 13.50 21.73
C TYR A 236 -6.51 12.46 22.11
N TYR A 237 -7.02 12.47 23.35
CA TYR A 237 -8.11 11.57 23.76
C TYR A 237 -9.41 11.88 23.01
N VAL A 238 -9.77 13.16 22.87
CA VAL A 238 -10.95 13.58 22.11
C VAL A 238 -10.82 13.23 20.63
N VAL A 239 -9.68 13.54 20.00
CA VAL A 239 -9.40 13.19 18.61
C VAL A 239 -9.50 11.69 18.40
N SER A 240 -8.91 10.89 19.29
CA SER A 240 -8.94 9.43 19.22
C SER A 240 -10.36 8.88 19.28
N LEU A 241 -11.18 9.41 20.20
CA LEU A 241 -12.58 9.00 20.31
C LEU A 241 -13.36 9.32 19.03
N VAL A 242 -13.19 10.52 18.48
CA VAL A 242 -13.85 10.93 17.23
C VAL A 242 -13.43 10.03 16.07
N VAL A 243 -12.13 9.73 15.93
CA VAL A 243 -11.62 8.86 14.86
C VAL A 243 -12.18 7.44 15.00
N ILE A 244 -12.21 6.87 16.21
CA ILE A 244 -12.77 5.53 16.46
C ILE A 244 -14.26 5.50 16.08
N VAL A 245 -15.03 6.52 16.45
CA VAL A 245 -16.46 6.62 16.08
C VAL A 245 -16.62 6.68 14.56
N LEU A 246 -15.84 7.52 13.87
CA LEU A 246 -15.89 7.66 12.42
C LEU A 246 -15.53 6.33 11.71
N VAL A 247 -14.48 5.66 12.16
CA VAL A 247 -14.07 4.34 11.62
C VAL A 247 -15.19 3.30 11.86
N THR A 248 -15.79 3.29 13.05
CA THR A 248 -16.87 2.36 13.40
C THR A 248 -18.09 2.58 12.49
N VAL A 249 -18.55 3.82 12.35
CA VAL A 249 -19.69 4.18 11.49
C VAL A 249 -19.43 3.75 10.04
N MET A 250 -18.21 3.91 9.54
CA MET A 250 -17.85 3.50 8.19
C MET A 250 -17.76 1.98 8.06
N ALA A 251 -17.09 1.29 8.97
CA ALA A 251 -16.91 -0.16 8.93
C ALA A 251 -18.25 -0.92 8.89
N PHE A 252 -19.22 -0.50 9.72
CA PHE A 252 -20.54 -1.14 9.74
C PHE A 252 -21.46 -0.71 8.59
N GLY A 253 -21.07 0.28 7.78
CA GLY A 253 -21.78 0.69 6.56
C GLY A 253 -21.60 -0.23 5.36
N GLY A 254 -20.58 -1.11 5.38
CA GLY A 254 -20.28 -2.09 4.33
C GLY A 254 -19.64 -1.49 3.06
N ILE A 255 -19.27 -2.39 2.14
CA ILE A 255 -18.47 -2.08 0.94
C ILE A 255 -19.06 -0.94 0.10
N ARG A 256 -20.38 -0.91 -0.09
CA ARG A 256 -21.04 0.13 -0.91
C ARG A 256 -20.90 1.53 -0.32
N ARG A 257 -21.05 1.64 1.00
CA ARG A 257 -20.90 2.93 1.69
C ARG A 257 -19.45 3.40 1.62
N ILE A 258 -18.51 2.50 1.87
CA ILE A 258 -17.07 2.81 1.80
C ILE A 258 -16.70 3.23 0.37
N ALA A 259 -17.14 2.49 -0.65
CA ALA A 259 -16.91 2.85 -2.05
C ALA A 259 -17.53 4.23 -2.41
N ALA A 260 -18.74 4.54 -1.92
CA ALA A 260 -19.39 5.83 -2.16
C ALA A 260 -18.64 7.01 -1.51
N VAL A 261 -18.09 6.82 -0.31
CA VAL A 261 -17.26 7.83 0.37
C VAL A 261 -15.91 7.96 -0.33
N SER A 262 -15.24 6.85 -0.65
CA SER A 262 -13.96 6.86 -1.35
C SER A 262 -14.06 7.54 -2.72
N ASN A 263 -15.17 7.34 -3.45
CA ASN A 263 -15.41 7.97 -4.76
C ASN A 263 -15.45 9.51 -4.72
N LYS A 264 -15.80 10.08 -3.56
CA LYS A 264 -15.79 11.54 -3.35
C LYS A 264 -14.48 12.02 -2.73
N LEU A 265 -13.98 11.29 -1.74
CA LEU A 265 -12.85 11.72 -0.92
C LEU A 265 -11.51 11.61 -1.66
N VAL A 266 -11.31 10.50 -2.40
CA VAL A 266 -10.04 10.23 -3.10
C VAL A 266 -9.69 11.30 -4.14
N PRO A 267 -10.59 11.70 -5.06
CA PRO A 267 -10.25 12.75 -6.00
C PRO A 267 -9.95 14.08 -5.30
N VAL A 268 -10.69 14.43 -4.25
CA VAL A 268 -10.49 15.69 -3.52
C VAL A 268 -9.12 15.72 -2.85
N MET A 269 -8.77 14.65 -2.08
CA MET A 269 -7.48 14.58 -1.39
C MET A 269 -6.30 14.58 -2.39
N ALA A 270 -6.42 13.85 -3.51
CA ALA A 270 -5.39 13.80 -4.53
C ALA A 270 -5.19 15.16 -5.21
N VAL A 271 -6.28 15.85 -5.56
CA VAL A 271 -6.21 17.19 -6.18
C VAL A 271 -5.60 18.20 -5.21
N ILE A 272 -6.04 18.25 -3.95
CA ILE A 272 -5.45 19.16 -2.95
C ILE A 272 -3.94 18.89 -2.81
N TYR A 273 -3.54 17.62 -2.69
CA TYR A 273 -2.15 17.25 -2.54
C TYR A 273 -1.31 17.67 -3.75
N VAL A 274 -1.76 17.32 -4.96
CA VAL A 274 -1.05 17.65 -6.20
C VAL A 274 -0.96 19.17 -6.39
N LEU A 275 -2.05 19.92 -6.19
CA LEU A 275 -2.03 21.38 -6.32
C LEU A 275 -1.08 22.02 -5.30
N THR A 276 -1.10 21.57 -4.05
CA THR A 276 -0.16 22.07 -3.02
C THR A 276 1.29 21.84 -3.45
N VAL A 277 1.61 20.63 -3.91
CA VAL A 277 3.01 20.31 -4.29
C VAL A 277 3.41 21.03 -5.58
N VAL A 278 2.53 21.10 -6.57
CA VAL A 278 2.80 21.86 -7.81
C VAL A 278 3.06 23.33 -7.49
N SER A 279 2.30 23.91 -6.56
CA SER A 279 2.56 25.30 -6.12
C SER A 279 3.94 25.44 -5.49
N LEU A 280 4.36 24.49 -4.64
CA LEU A 280 5.71 24.47 -4.05
C LEU A 280 6.80 24.32 -5.10
N ILE A 281 6.59 23.47 -6.12
CA ILE A 281 7.54 23.32 -7.23
C ILE A 281 7.66 24.62 -8.01
N LEU A 282 6.53 25.28 -8.32
CA LEU A 282 6.53 26.54 -9.05
C LEU A 282 7.23 27.68 -8.32
N ILE A 283 7.12 27.72 -6.98
CA ILE A 283 7.82 28.70 -6.14
C ILE A 283 9.34 28.40 -6.09
N ASN A 284 9.74 27.15 -6.24
CA ASN A 284 11.13 26.68 -6.11
C ASN A 284 11.68 26.12 -7.43
N LEU A 285 11.33 26.70 -8.58
CA LEU A 285 11.73 26.21 -9.91
C LEU A 285 13.26 26.04 -10.07
N ASP A 286 14.04 26.89 -9.42
CA ASP A 286 15.50 26.85 -9.45
C ASP A 286 16.07 25.54 -8.87
N ASN A 287 15.32 24.85 -8.00
CA ASN A 287 15.71 23.57 -7.40
C ASN A 287 15.28 22.33 -8.23
N VAL A 288 14.49 22.53 -9.29
CA VAL A 288 14.04 21.40 -10.15
C VAL A 288 15.20 20.68 -10.85
N PRO A 289 16.22 21.37 -11.42
CA PRO A 289 17.39 20.69 -11.98
C PRO A 289 18.15 19.87 -10.95
N TYR A 290 18.24 20.37 -9.70
CA TYR A 290 18.84 19.63 -8.59
C TYR A 290 18.07 18.34 -8.29
N PHE A 291 16.73 18.39 -8.26
CA PHE A 291 15.88 17.21 -8.05
C PHE A 291 16.24 16.09 -9.02
N PHE A 292 16.20 16.35 -10.34
CA PHE A 292 16.51 15.34 -11.34
C PHE A 292 17.98 14.86 -11.23
N SER A 293 18.91 15.80 -11.04
CA SER A 293 20.32 15.45 -10.86
C SER A 293 20.53 14.51 -9.65
N ALA A 294 19.90 14.81 -8.52
CA ALA A 294 20.01 14.02 -7.30
C ALA A 294 19.40 12.61 -7.48
N VAL A 295 18.22 12.51 -8.11
CA VAL A 295 17.55 11.23 -8.36
C VAL A 295 18.39 10.36 -9.29
N PHE A 296 18.80 10.87 -10.46
CA PHE A 296 19.54 10.06 -11.43
C PHE A 296 20.97 9.75 -10.97
N LYS A 297 21.71 10.72 -10.41
CA LYS A 297 23.03 10.45 -9.86
C LYS A 297 22.96 9.47 -8.71
N GLY A 298 22.04 9.67 -7.76
CA GLY A 298 21.86 8.75 -6.63
C GLY A 298 21.48 7.34 -7.01
N ALA A 299 20.82 7.14 -8.18
CA ALA A 299 20.47 5.82 -8.69
C ALA A 299 21.64 5.07 -9.36
N PHE A 300 22.62 5.79 -9.93
CA PHE A 300 23.63 5.22 -10.83
C PHE A 300 25.08 5.64 -10.51
N THR A 301 25.37 6.26 -9.36
CA THR A 301 26.77 6.58 -9.01
C THR A 301 27.60 5.31 -8.88
N PRO A 302 28.91 5.36 -9.28
CA PRO A 302 29.81 4.23 -9.12
C PRO A 302 29.90 3.73 -7.68
N GLU A 303 29.90 4.63 -6.70
CA GLU A 303 29.88 4.28 -5.27
C GLU A 303 28.59 3.52 -4.91
N ALA A 304 27.45 3.91 -5.45
CA ALA A 304 26.20 3.18 -5.27
C ALA A 304 26.21 1.81 -5.94
N VAL A 305 26.76 1.72 -7.17
CA VAL A 305 26.75 0.49 -7.96
C VAL A 305 27.82 -0.52 -7.48
N PHE A 306 29.04 -0.07 -7.16
CA PHE A 306 30.16 -0.95 -6.83
C PHE A 306 30.48 -1.02 -5.33
N GLY A 307 30.04 -0.03 -4.55
CA GLY A 307 30.28 0.06 -3.10
C GLY A 307 29.29 -0.71 -2.22
N GLY A 308 28.40 -1.53 -2.78
CA GLY A 308 27.37 -2.27 -2.03
C GLY A 308 26.14 -1.43 -1.63
N ALA A 309 26.17 -0.11 -1.82
CA ALA A 309 25.03 0.77 -1.56
C ALA A 309 23.91 0.61 -2.60
N PHE A 310 24.22 0.18 -3.81
CA PHE A 310 23.25 -0.03 -4.90
C PHE A 310 22.10 -0.97 -4.49
N GLY A 311 22.44 -2.12 -3.89
CA GLY A 311 21.44 -3.07 -3.43
C GLY A 311 20.49 -2.46 -2.38
N THR A 312 21.00 -1.57 -1.53
CA THR A 312 20.19 -0.85 -0.52
C THR A 312 19.27 0.18 -1.17
N VAL A 313 19.79 1.01 -2.08
CA VAL A 313 19.02 2.03 -2.81
C VAL A 313 17.87 1.36 -3.59
N LEU A 314 18.19 0.31 -4.34
CA LEU A 314 17.21 -0.46 -5.11
C LEU A 314 16.21 -1.15 -4.19
N MET A 315 16.66 -1.80 -3.10
CA MET A 315 15.79 -2.46 -2.13
C MET A 315 14.79 -1.49 -1.52
N GLN A 316 15.26 -0.33 -1.06
CA GLN A 316 14.37 0.69 -0.48
C GLN A 316 13.37 1.20 -1.52
N GLY A 317 13.80 1.44 -2.75
CA GLY A 317 12.91 1.84 -3.84
C GLY A 317 11.83 0.79 -4.13
N VAL A 318 12.20 -0.48 -4.28
CA VAL A 318 11.25 -1.56 -4.57
C VAL A 318 10.32 -1.83 -3.38
N LYS A 319 10.86 -1.94 -2.15
CA LYS A 319 10.09 -2.20 -0.93
C LYS A 319 9.04 -1.11 -0.68
N ARG A 320 9.46 0.16 -0.76
CA ARG A 320 8.56 1.29 -0.52
C ARG A 320 7.63 1.58 -1.71
N GLY A 321 8.07 1.30 -2.93
CA GLY A 321 7.22 1.33 -4.12
C GLY A 321 6.08 0.32 -4.02
N LEU A 322 6.38 -0.95 -3.67
CA LEU A 322 5.38 -1.98 -3.46
C LEU A 322 4.39 -1.62 -2.34
N MET A 323 4.90 -1.09 -1.23
CA MET A 323 4.09 -0.68 -0.10
C MET A 323 3.08 0.43 -0.47
N SER A 324 3.44 1.28 -1.43
CA SER A 324 2.58 2.34 -1.95
C SER A 324 1.59 1.80 -2.98
N ASN A 325 2.08 1.21 -4.08
CA ASN A 325 1.25 0.87 -5.24
C ASN A 325 0.58 -0.51 -5.18
N GLU A 326 0.94 -1.36 -4.22
CA GLU A 326 0.37 -2.68 -3.95
C GLU A 326 0.43 -3.69 -5.14
N ALA A 327 1.21 -3.42 -6.19
CA ALA A 327 1.28 -4.28 -7.37
C ALA A 327 1.94 -5.64 -7.04
N GLY A 328 1.21 -6.72 -7.26
CA GLY A 328 1.66 -8.08 -6.96
C GLY A 328 1.28 -8.58 -5.55
N GLN A 329 0.65 -7.77 -4.74
CA GLN A 329 0.10 -8.19 -3.44
C GLN A 329 -1.24 -8.92 -3.56
N GLY A 330 -1.97 -8.69 -4.64
CA GLY A 330 -3.32 -9.24 -4.82
C GLY A 330 -4.41 -8.47 -4.07
N THR A 331 -4.10 -7.42 -3.34
CA THR A 331 -5.04 -6.57 -2.60
C THR A 331 -5.99 -5.84 -3.53
N ILE A 332 -5.44 -5.21 -4.58
CA ILE A 332 -6.20 -4.49 -5.61
C ILE A 332 -7.15 -5.38 -6.41
N THR A 333 -6.98 -6.68 -6.33
CA THR A 333 -7.84 -7.66 -7.01
C THR A 333 -9.26 -7.66 -6.45
N MET A 334 -9.43 -7.31 -5.16
CA MET A 334 -10.73 -7.31 -4.50
C MET A 334 -11.64 -6.18 -4.98
N PRO A 335 -11.23 -4.89 -4.95
CA PRO A 335 -12.03 -3.82 -5.54
C PRO A 335 -12.19 -3.99 -7.06
N ALA A 336 -11.16 -4.47 -7.77
CA ALA A 336 -11.27 -4.75 -9.19
C ALA A 336 -12.37 -5.79 -9.50
N ALA A 337 -12.47 -6.86 -8.72
CA ALA A 337 -13.52 -7.87 -8.87
C ALA A 337 -14.92 -7.33 -8.55
N ALA A 338 -15.05 -6.39 -7.61
CA ALA A 338 -16.31 -5.80 -7.21
C ALA A 338 -16.94 -4.92 -8.32
N ALA A 339 -16.16 -4.52 -9.32
CA ALA A 339 -16.63 -3.71 -10.44
C ALA A 339 -17.51 -4.48 -11.41
N GLU A 340 -18.55 -3.81 -11.91
CA GLU A 340 -19.24 -4.23 -13.14
C GLU A 340 -18.37 -3.84 -14.34
N ALA A 341 -18.00 -4.81 -15.16
CA ALA A 341 -17.17 -4.60 -16.34
C ALA A 341 -17.77 -5.32 -17.55
N LYS A 342 -17.52 -4.80 -18.75
CA LYS A 342 -17.90 -5.46 -20.00
C LYS A 342 -16.92 -6.57 -20.35
N HIS A 343 -15.65 -6.36 -20.03
CA HIS A 343 -14.56 -7.29 -20.28
C HIS A 343 -13.58 -7.32 -19.10
N PRO A 344 -13.02 -8.48 -18.70
CA PRO A 344 -12.08 -8.57 -17.57
C PRO A 344 -10.86 -7.64 -17.66
N CYS A 345 -10.33 -7.45 -18.86
CA CYS A 345 -9.15 -6.62 -19.11
C CYS A 345 -9.38 -5.13 -18.82
N GLU A 346 -10.63 -4.65 -18.80
CA GLU A 346 -10.93 -3.27 -18.44
C GLU A 346 -10.43 -2.94 -17.04
N GLN A 347 -10.73 -3.78 -16.07
CA GLN A 347 -10.25 -3.59 -14.70
C GLN A 347 -8.75 -3.84 -14.56
N GLY A 348 -8.18 -4.71 -15.39
CA GLY A 348 -6.73 -4.87 -15.49
C GLY A 348 -6.03 -3.56 -15.84
N ILE A 349 -6.49 -2.88 -16.90
CA ILE A 349 -5.88 -1.61 -17.35
C ILE A 349 -6.14 -0.50 -16.34
N ILE A 350 -7.34 -0.42 -15.78
CA ILE A 350 -7.68 0.54 -14.73
C ILE A 350 -6.75 0.38 -13.52
N SER A 351 -6.44 -0.86 -13.12
CA SER A 351 -5.51 -1.13 -12.03
C SER A 351 -4.07 -0.72 -12.37
N ALA A 352 -3.63 -0.91 -13.62
CA ALA A 352 -2.33 -0.43 -14.09
C ALA A 352 -2.25 1.12 -14.04
N ILE A 353 -3.32 1.82 -14.45
CA ILE A 353 -3.41 3.29 -14.32
C ILE A 353 -3.33 3.71 -12.85
N GLY A 354 -3.94 2.95 -11.94
CA GLY A 354 -3.85 3.21 -10.50
C GLY A 354 -2.42 3.14 -9.97
N VAL A 355 -1.62 2.15 -10.41
CA VAL A 355 -0.18 2.07 -10.07
C VAL A 355 0.60 3.27 -10.61
N PHE A 356 0.31 3.68 -11.84
CA PHE A 356 0.91 4.88 -12.44
C PHE A 356 0.59 6.13 -11.62
N LEU A 357 -0.68 6.37 -11.32
CA LEU A 357 -1.11 7.53 -10.54
C LEU A 357 -0.46 7.53 -9.15
N ASP A 358 -0.45 6.40 -8.48
CA ASP A 358 0.13 6.27 -7.14
C ASP A 358 1.63 6.62 -7.13
N THR A 359 2.43 5.92 -7.91
CA THR A 359 3.89 6.02 -7.77
C THR A 359 4.49 7.09 -8.66
N HIS A 360 4.12 7.15 -9.97
CA HIS A 360 4.70 8.14 -10.88
C HIS A 360 4.15 9.55 -10.66
N VAL A 361 2.95 9.70 -10.06
CA VAL A 361 2.41 11.01 -9.74
C VAL A 361 2.56 11.31 -8.26
N ILE A 362 1.84 10.63 -7.37
CA ILE A 362 1.75 11.01 -5.96
C ILE A 362 3.09 10.82 -5.21
N CYS A 363 3.77 9.66 -5.37
CA CYS A 363 5.09 9.47 -4.73
C CYS A 363 6.14 10.44 -5.28
N THR A 364 6.07 10.78 -6.59
CA THR A 364 6.96 11.78 -7.17
C THR A 364 6.73 13.16 -6.58
N MET A 365 5.48 13.55 -6.31
CA MET A 365 5.17 14.80 -5.60
C MET A 365 5.82 14.85 -4.22
N THR A 366 5.74 13.77 -3.44
CA THR A 366 6.46 13.67 -2.15
C THR A 366 7.97 13.76 -2.35
N GLY A 367 8.50 13.06 -3.36
CA GLY A 367 9.92 13.12 -3.70
C GLY A 367 10.39 14.53 -4.02
N PHE A 368 9.60 15.32 -4.76
CA PHE A 368 9.90 16.75 -5.03
C PHE A 368 10.06 17.52 -3.73
N ILE A 369 9.10 17.42 -2.79
CA ILE A 369 9.18 18.12 -1.50
C ILE A 369 10.45 17.75 -0.76
N VAL A 370 10.70 16.46 -0.57
CA VAL A 370 11.80 16.00 0.28
C VAL A 370 13.16 16.29 -0.36
N ILE A 371 13.31 16.03 -1.67
CA ILE A 371 14.61 16.17 -2.35
C ILE A 371 14.95 17.64 -2.59
N MET A 372 14.00 18.47 -3.03
CA MET A 372 14.26 19.89 -3.28
C MET A 372 14.54 20.66 -1.99
N ALA A 373 13.92 20.27 -0.88
CA ALA A 373 14.20 20.87 0.44
C ALA A 373 15.62 20.58 0.95
N HIS A 374 16.24 19.49 0.53
CA HIS A 374 17.64 19.11 0.78
C HIS A 374 18.06 19.19 2.27
N ARG A 375 17.12 18.94 3.19
CA ARG A 375 17.33 19.15 4.64
C ARG A 375 18.41 18.25 5.25
N TRP A 376 18.64 17.04 4.70
CA TRP A 376 19.70 16.14 5.18
C TRP A 376 21.12 16.70 5.04
N ALA A 377 21.34 17.63 4.11
CA ALA A 377 22.65 18.28 3.95
C ALA A 377 22.72 19.62 4.70
N MET A 378 21.59 20.33 4.84
CA MET A 378 21.53 21.62 5.52
C MET A 378 21.53 21.45 7.05
N GLU A 379 20.81 20.45 7.57
CA GLU A 379 20.64 20.19 9.01
C GLU A 379 20.74 18.69 9.30
N PRO A 380 21.93 18.07 9.12
CA PRO A 380 22.07 16.61 9.18
C PRO A 380 21.69 16.01 10.53
N GLU A 381 21.99 16.69 11.65
CA GLU A 381 21.66 16.17 12.98
C GLU A 381 20.16 16.24 13.28
N ALA A 382 19.50 17.36 12.94
CA ALA A 382 18.05 17.49 13.06
C ALA A 382 17.32 16.47 12.14
N TRP A 383 17.85 16.27 10.93
CA TRP A 383 17.32 15.26 10.00
C TRP A 383 17.43 13.84 10.55
N LYS A 384 18.58 13.46 11.12
CA LYS A 384 18.76 12.12 11.71
C LYS A 384 17.84 11.89 12.91
N ALA A 385 17.70 12.88 13.78
CA ALA A 385 16.89 12.79 15.00
C ALA A 385 15.38 12.74 14.72
N ALA A 386 14.91 13.37 13.64
CA ALA A 386 13.49 13.45 13.32
C ALA A 386 12.93 12.10 12.84
N GLY A 387 11.70 11.76 13.22
CA GLY A 387 10.93 10.68 12.63
C GLY A 387 10.55 10.97 11.17
N THR A 388 10.06 9.95 10.45
CA THR A 388 9.82 10.06 8.99
C THR A 388 8.75 11.10 8.63
N TYR A 389 7.65 11.16 9.38
CA TYR A 389 6.60 12.16 9.14
C TYR A 389 7.06 13.59 9.49
N PRO A 390 7.70 13.85 10.63
CA PRO A 390 8.34 15.15 10.87
C PRO A 390 9.35 15.57 9.79
N LYS A 391 10.16 14.64 9.24
CA LYS A 391 11.05 14.94 8.11
C LYS A 391 10.31 15.52 6.91
N PHE A 392 9.18 14.92 6.57
CA PHE A 392 8.33 15.41 5.48
C PHE A 392 7.74 16.79 5.76
N LEU A 393 7.20 16.99 6.98
CA LEU A 393 6.63 18.30 7.37
C LEU A 393 7.68 19.42 7.37
N LEU A 394 8.85 19.17 7.95
CA LEU A 394 9.97 20.12 7.93
C LEU A 394 10.41 20.44 6.50
N SER A 395 10.45 19.44 5.62
CA SER A 395 10.78 19.66 4.21
C SER A 395 9.72 20.52 3.51
N SER A 396 8.43 20.25 3.75
CA SER A 396 7.35 21.04 3.13
C SER A 396 7.34 22.50 3.61
N GLY A 397 7.56 22.73 4.91
CA GLY A 397 7.67 24.06 5.48
C GLY A 397 8.85 24.87 4.95
N SER A 398 10.03 24.23 4.81
CA SER A 398 11.24 24.92 4.32
C SER A 398 11.20 25.32 2.84
N MET A 399 10.31 24.73 2.05
CA MET A 399 10.07 25.11 0.64
C MET A 399 9.07 26.25 0.47
N THR A 400 8.49 26.72 1.55
CA THR A 400 7.41 27.69 1.53
C THR A 400 7.96 29.08 1.89
N PRO A 401 7.52 30.16 1.22
CA PRO A 401 7.85 31.53 1.61
C PRO A 401 7.41 31.83 3.04
N ASP A 402 8.11 32.76 3.70
CA ASP A 402 7.79 33.20 5.06
C ASP A 402 6.32 33.63 5.19
N GLY A 403 5.69 33.19 6.27
CA GLY A 403 4.26 33.45 6.56
C GLY A 403 3.25 32.47 5.95
N LEU A 404 3.66 31.58 5.04
CA LEU A 404 2.79 30.54 4.47
C LEU A 404 3.14 29.12 4.95
N ASN A 405 4.23 28.96 5.70
CA ASN A 405 4.76 27.68 6.14
C ASN A 405 3.72 26.85 6.89
N GLU A 406 3.03 27.46 7.86
CA GLU A 406 2.00 26.81 8.67
C GLU A 406 0.83 26.31 7.81
N LEU A 407 0.37 27.17 6.87
CA LEU A 407 -0.71 26.80 5.96
C LEU A 407 -0.36 25.57 5.13
N VAL A 408 0.85 25.55 4.55
CA VAL A 408 1.29 24.40 3.73
C VAL A 408 1.44 23.15 4.59
N MET A 409 2.07 23.26 5.77
CA MET A 409 2.18 22.11 6.68
C MET A 409 0.82 21.58 7.14
N ILE A 410 -0.19 22.44 7.34
CA ILE A 410 -1.56 22.04 7.65
C ILE A 410 -2.19 21.33 6.43
N LEU A 411 -2.08 21.89 5.22
CA LEU A 411 -2.66 21.29 4.02
C LEU A 411 -2.09 19.88 3.75
N VAL A 412 -0.78 19.70 3.84
CA VAL A 412 -0.17 18.37 3.65
C VAL A 412 -0.53 17.42 4.79
N SER A 413 -0.72 17.92 6.03
CA SER A 413 -1.17 17.13 7.17
C SER A 413 -2.63 16.70 7.02
N VAL A 414 -3.51 17.55 6.48
CA VAL A 414 -4.89 17.18 6.14
C VAL A 414 -4.89 16.06 5.09
N CYS A 415 -4.09 16.19 4.03
CA CYS A 415 -3.98 15.14 3.02
C CYS A 415 -3.48 13.84 3.63
N PHE A 416 -2.44 13.88 4.48
CA PHE A 416 -1.91 12.70 5.15
C PHE A 416 -2.93 12.04 6.08
N CYS A 417 -3.71 12.83 6.83
CA CYS A 417 -4.82 12.34 7.65
C CYS A 417 -5.86 11.59 6.81
N LEU A 418 -6.28 12.20 5.69
CA LEU A 418 -7.25 11.59 4.78
C LEU A 418 -6.70 10.31 4.12
N PHE A 419 -5.43 10.30 3.72
CA PHE A 419 -4.74 9.12 3.20
C PHE A 419 -4.75 7.98 4.22
N ALA A 420 -4.38 8.25 5.48
CA ALA A 420 -4.39 7.26 6.54
C ALA A 420 -5.80 6.74 6.84
N TYR A 421 -6.77 7.64 6.94
CA TYR A 421 -8.16 7.29 7.21
C TYR A 421 -8.77 6.40 6.11
N THR A 422 -8.53 6.74 4.83
CA THR A 422 -9.01 5.92 3.71
C THR A 422 -8.38 4.53 3.69
N CYS A 423 -7.11 4.40 4.08
CA CYS A 423 -6.47 3.09 4.26
C CYS A 423 -7.11 2.27 5.39
N VAL A 424 -7.44 2.89 6.55
CA VAL A 424 -8.12 2.17 7.64
C VAL A 424 -9.43 1.54 7.15
N ILE A 425 -10.31 2.33 6.54
CA ILE A 425 -11.59 1.81 6.04
C ILE A 425 -11.42 0.81 4.90
N GLY A 426 -10.38 0.96 4.11
CA GLY A 426 -10.01 0.06 3.03
C GLY A 426 -9.56 -1.32 3.54
N PHE A 427 -8.64 -1.39 4.51
CA PHE A 427 -8.20 -2.67 5.11
C PHE A 427 -9.34 -3.42 5.79
N ILE A 428 -10.27 -2.71 6.46
CA ILE A 428 -11.48 -3.33 7.00
C ILE A 428 -12.34 -3.92 5.88
N THR A 429 -12.46 -3.23 4.75
CA THR A 429 -13.19 -3.73 3.56
C THR A 429 -12.53 -4.99 2.99
N PHE A 430 -11.20 -5.06 2.92
CA PHE A 430 -10.47 -6.25 2.46
C PHE A 430 -10.69 -7.45 3.36
N SER A 431 -10.66 -7.23 4.67
CA SER A 431 -10.98 -8.26 5.65
C SER A 431 -12.40 -8.80 5.44
N GLU A 432 -13.37 -7.92 5.19
CA GLU A 432 -14.76 -8.29 4.91
C GLU A 432 -14.90 -9.10 3.61
N ILE A 433 -14.27 -8.66 2.51
CA ILE A 433 -14.32 -9.38 1.23
C ILE A 433 -13.69 -10.78 1.38
N SER A 434 -12.55 -10.86 2.06
CA SER A 434 -11.88 -12.13 2.34
C SER A 434 -12.72 -13.03 3.23
N ALA A 435 -13.36 -12.48 4.26
CA ALA A 435 -14.25 -13.19 5.17
C ALA A 435 -15.47 -13.79 4.46
N ASN A 436 -16.02 -13.11 3.46
CA ASN A 436 -17.13 -13.62 2.63
C ASN A 436 -16.79 -14.92 1.90
N ARG A 437 -15.52 -15.24 1.69
CA ARG A 437 -15.10 -16.53 1.14
C ARG A 437 -15.23 -17.66 2.17
N ILE A 438 -15.05 -17.34 3.47
CA ILE A 438 -15.15 -18.30 4.57
C ILE A 438 -16.62 -18.50 4.94
N SER A 439 -17.30 -17.41 5.28
CA SER A 439 -18.73 -17.40 5.62
C SER A 439 -19.35 -16.04 5.29
N SER A 440 -20.55 -16.10 4.67
CA SER A 440 -21.37 -14.90 4.41
C SER A 440 -22.38 -14.62 5.53
N SER A 441 -22.28 -15.29 6.69
CA SER A 441 -23.20 -15.07 7.81
C SER A 441 -23.01 -13.66 8.37
N ARG A 442 -24.12 -12.97 8.67
CA ARG A 442 -24.10 -11.60 9.22
C ARG A 442 -23.29 -11.50 10.52
N PRO A 443 -23.43 -12.41 11.51
CA PRO A 443 -22.66 -12.33 12.74
C PRO A 443 -21.15 -12.40 12.49
N PHE A 444 -20.70 -13.29 11.60
CA PHE A 444 -19.28 -13.45 11.26
C PHE A 444 -18.71 -12.19 10.60
N ILE A 445 -19.43 -11.61 9.64
CA ILE A 445 -19.00 -10.37 8.97
C ILE A 445 -18.94 -9.20 9.98
N HIS A 446 -19.94 -9.09 10.88
CA HIS A 446 -19.91 -8.06 11.94
C HIS A 446 -18.75 -8.28 12.91
N PHE A 447 -18.41 -9.52 13.24
CA PHE A 447 -17.24 -9.85 14.06
C PHE A 447 -15.94 -9.36 13.39
N ILE A 448 -15.75 -9.64 12.10
CA ILE A 448 -14.57 -9.22 11.34
C ILE A 448 -14.47 -7.68 11.28
N ARG A 449 -15.57 -6.98 11.05
CA ARG A 449 -15.63 -5.51 11.07
C ARG A 449 -15.26 -4.95 12.45
N GLY A 450 -15.84 -5.52 13.51
CA GLY A 450 -15.54 -5.14 14.90
C GLY A 450 -14.07 -5.38 15.26
N MET A 451 -13.52 -6.52 14.85
CA MET A 451 -12.10 -6.81 15.03
C MET A 451 -11.21 -5.78 14.31
N GLY A 452 -11.56 -5.40 13.07
CA GLY A 452 -10.83 -4.36 12.33
C GLY A 452 -10.87 -3.00 13.04
N VAL A 453 -12.02 -2.59 13.56
CA VAL A 453 -12.16 -1.37 14.38
C VAL A 453 -11.30 -1.45 15.64
N PHE A 454 -11.33 -2.58 16.34
CA PHE A 454 -10.54 -2.79 17.56
C PHE A 454 -9.04 -2.69 17.28
N VAL A 455 -8.56 -3.32 16.20
CA VAL A 455 -7.15 -3.29 15.82
C VAL A 455 -6.70 -1.89 15.36
N ALA A 456 -7.56 -1.16 14.66
CA ALA A 456 -7.29 0.24 14.33
C ALA A 456 -7.22 1.12 15.59
N ALA A 457 -8.13 0.91 16.56
CA ALA A 457 -8.11 1.58 17.86
C ALA A 457 -6.86 1.23 18.68
N PHE A 458 -6.34 0.01 18.58
CA PHE A 458 -5.05 -0.36 19.17
C PHE A 458 -3.90 0.49 18.61
N GLY A 459 -3.86 0.74 17.29
CA GLY A 459 -2.86 1.63 16.69
C GLY A 459 -2.97 3.08 17.19
N ILE A 460 -4.20 3.58 17.37
CA ILE A 460 -4.47 4.88 17.99
C ILE A 460 -3.94 4.91 19.43
N PHE A 461 -4.20 3.85 20.20
CA PHE A 461 -3.67 3.70 21.56
C PHE A 461 -2.14 3.70 21.58
N CYS A 462 -1.47 3.02 20.62
CA CYS A 462 -0.02 3.03 20.49
C CYS A 462 0.54 4.45 20.30
N ASN A 463 -0.17 5.33 19.57
CA ASN A 463 0.22 6.74 19.43
C ASN A 463 0.18 7.48 20.77
N ILE A 464 -0.91 7.34 21.52
CA ILE A 464 -1.07 7.98 22.84
C ILE A 464 -0.05 7.45 23.86
N ALA A 465 0.27 6.16 23.78
CA ALA A 465 1.24 5.51 24.64
C ALA A 465 2.71 5.85 24.27
N GLY A 466 2.93 6.59 23.18
CA GLY A 466 4.27 6.98 22.73
C GLY A 466 5.10 5.84 22.14
N TYR A 467 4.45 4.80 21.57
CA TYR A 467 5.16 3.70 20.94
C TYR A 467 5.85 4.14 19.64
N ASP A 468 6.89 3.40 19.25
CA ASP A 468 7.59 3.64 18.00
C ASP A 468 6.75 3.13 16.80
N LEU A 469 6.44 4.07 15.90
CA LEU A 469 5.74 3.78 14.65
C LEU A 469 6.50 2.78 13.76
N SER A 470 7.84 2.72 13.85
CA SER A 470 8.65 1.81 13.03
C SER A 470 8.31 0.34 13.28
N ASN A 471 8.04 -0.04 14.54
CA ASN A 471 7.61 -1.39 14.90
C ASN A 471 6.24 -1.75 14.28
N LEU A 472 5.29 -0.81 14.24
CA LEU A 472 3.99 -1.03 13.60
C LEU A 472 4.14 -1.16 12.07
N TRP A 473 5.08 -0.43 11.47
CA TRP A 473 5.39 -0.58 10.04
C TRP A 473 6.05 -1.92 9.72
N ALA A 474 6.85 -2.49 10.63
CA ALA A 474 7.43 -3.82 10.45
C ALA A 474 6.36 -4.92 10.30
N PHE A 475 5.23 -4.82 11.01
CA PHE A 475 4.08 -5.71 10.81
C PHE A 475 3.51 -5.57 9.39
N SER A 476 3.31 -4.35 8.92
CA SER A 476 2.83 -4.11 7.56
C SER A 476 3.81 -4.64 6.52
N ASP A 477 5.10 -4.42 6.68
CA ASP A 477 6.15 -4.91 5.80
C ASP A 477 6.16 -6.45 5.74
N LEU A 478 6.05 -7.12 6.89
CA LEU A 478 5.96 -8.58 6.96
C LEU A 478 4.70 -9.10 6.27
N GLY A 479 3.56 -8.49 6.54
CA GLY A 479 2.31 -8.84 5.88
C GLY A 479 2.39 -8.70 4.37
N ASN A 480 2.95 -7.59 3.88
CA ASN A 480 3.13 -7.32 2.47
C ASN A 480 3.94 -8.41 1.75
N ILE A 481 5.07 -8.82 2.31
CA ILE A 481 5.91 -9.83 1.63
C ILE A 481 5.28 -11.22 1.66
N ILE A 482 4.56 -11.58 2.72
CA ILE A 482 3.84 -12.86 2.81
C ILE A 482 2.77 -12.95 1.72
N ILE A 483 1.94 -11.92 1.55
CA ILE A 483 0.89 -11.96 0.52
C ILE A 483 1.46 -11.92 -0.90
N VAL A 484 2.60 -11.27 -1.13
CA VAL A 484 3.32 -11.33 -2.40
C VAL A 484 3.73 -12.77 -2.74
N TYR A 485 4.33 -13.49 -1.80
CA TYR A 485 4.73 -14.88 -2.00
C TYR A 485 3.53 -15.82 -2.17
N CYS A 486 2.35 -15.47 -1.67
CA CYS A 486 1.11 -16.18 -1.94
C CYS A 486 0.53 -15.86 -3.33
N ASN A 487 0.60 -14.60 -3.75
CA ASN A 487 -0.07 -14.11 -4.96
C ASN A 487 0.71 -14.42 -6.25
N ILE A 488 1.99 -14.08 -6.29
CA ILE A 488 2.79 -14.19 -7.53
C ILE A 488 2.77 -15.61 -8.15
N PRO A 489 2.91 -16.72 -7.39
CA PRO A 489 2.77 -18.05 -7.96
C PRO A 489 1.40 -18.27 -8.63
N MET A 490 0.31 -17.76 -8.04
CA MET A 490 -1.02 -17.87 -8.61
C MET A 490 -1.16 -17.07 -9.90
N LEU A 491 -0.47 -15.92 -10.02
CA LEU A 491 -0.42 -15.16 -11.27
C LEU A 491 0.24 -15.97 -12.38
N TYR A 492 1.36 -16.65 -12.13
CA TYR A 492 2.00 -17.51 -13.13
C TYR A 492 1.11 -18.67 -13.57
N ILE A 493 0.45 -19.35 -12.63
CA ILE A 493 -0.50 -20.44 -12.94
C ILE A 493 -1.66 -19.91 -13.78
N GLY A 494 -2.19 -18.74 -13.44
CA GLY A 494 -3.34 -18.12 -14.11
C GLY A 494 -2.99 -17.37 -15.39
N PHE A 495 -1.72 -17.10 -15.68
CA PHE A 495 -1.29 -16.21 -16.74
C PHE A 495 -1.79 -16.60 -18.13
N ARG A 496 -1.89 -17.90 -18.39
CA ARG A 496 -2.46 -18.42 -19.66
C ARG A 496 -3.88 -17.90 -19.94
N TYR A 497 -4.68 -17.71 -18.92
CA TYR A 497 -6.06 -17.20 -19.05
C TYR A 497 -6.06 -15.69 -19.31
N VAL A 498 -5.14 -14.96 -18.64
CA VAL A 498 -4.92 -13.53 -18.89
C VAL A 498 -4.49 -13.30 -20.33
N MET A 499 -3.54 -14.08 -20.85
CA MET A 499 -3.09 -13.99 -22.24
C MET A 499 -4.22 -14.18 -23.25
N LYS A 500 -5.09 -15.19 -23.05
CA LYS A 500 -6.25 -15.44 -23.91
C LYS A 500 -7.26 -14.28 -23.85
N ALA A 501 -7.59 -13.81 -22.64
CA ALA A 501 -8.48 -12.66 -22.45
C ALA A 501 -7.88 -11.37 -23.08
N THR A 502 -6.58 -11.14 -22.91
CA THR A 502 -5.89 -9.99 -23.49
C THR A 502 -5.90 -10.01 -25.01
N LYS A 503 -5.70 -11.20 -25.61
CA LYS A 503 -5.78 -11.38 -27.07
C LYS A 503 -7.18 -11.01 -27.56
N ASN A 504 -8.22 -11.57 -26.97
CA ASN A 504 -9.62 -11.26 -27.31
C ASN A 504 -9.93 -9.76 -27.16
N TYR A 505 -9.41 -9.12 -26.09
CA TYR A 505 -9.60 -7.68 -25.83
C TYR A 505 -8.95 -6.78 -26.88
N ARG A 506 -7.83 -7.20 -27.46
CA ARG A 506 -7.10 -6.42 -28.48
C ARG A 506 -7.68 -6.57 -29.88
N GLU A 507 -8.24 -7.73 -30.19
CA GLU A 507 -8.73 -8.07 -31.53
C GLU A 507 -10.06 -7.36 -31.89
N SER A 508 -10.74 -6.73 -30.93
CA SER A 508 -12.03 -6.06 -31.15
C SER A 508 -12.09 -4.70 -30.45
N GLU A 509 -12.75 -3.74 -31.08
CA GLU A 509 -13.07 -2.46 -30.44
C GLU A 509 -14.13 -2.61 -29.34
N ASN A 510 -15.09 -3.52 -29.53
CA ASN A 510 -16.13 -3.87 -28.55
C ASN A 510 -16.07 -5.36 -28.19
N PRO A 511 -15.05 -5.78 -27.41
CA PRO A 511 -14.85 -7.18 -27.12
C PRO A 511 -15.93 -7.70 -26.18
N VAL A 512 -16.53 -8.82 -26.56
CA VAL A 512 -17.42 -9.60 -25.68
C VAL A 512 -16.61 -10.72 -25.06
N PHE A 513 -16.65 -10.81 -23.73
CA PHE A 513 -16.00 -11.87 -23.00
C PHE A 513 -17.00 -12.94 -22.55
N ASN A 514 -16.65 -14.18 -22.80
CA ASN A 514 -17.31 -15.36 -22.25
C ASN A 514 -16.25 -16.41 -21.86
N SER A 515 -16.65 -17.44 -21.14
CA SER A 515 -15.73 -18.47 -20.65
C SER A 515 -15.06 -19.28 -21.76
N SER A 516 -15.70 -19.39 -22.93
CA SER A 516 -15.14 -20.11 -24.10
C SER A 516 -13.81 -19.48 -24.58
N VAL A 517 -13.64 -18.15 -24.41
CA VAL A 517 -12.40 -17.44 -24.75
C VAL A 517 -11.21 -18.05 -24.02
N ILE A 518 -11.40 -18.39 -22.75
CA ILE A 518 -10.31 -18.92 -21.92
C ILE A 518 -10.31 -20.46 -21.89
N GLY A 519 -11.39 -21.11 -22.29
CA GLY A 519 -11.56 -22.57 -22.26
C GLY A 519 -11.68 -23.13 -20.83
N MET A 520 -12.30 -22.37 -19.93
CA MET A 520 -12.57 -22.77 -18.55
C MET A 520 -13.87 -22.13 -18.09
N GLU A 521 -14.80 -22.92 -17.55
CA GLU A 521 -16.06 -22.43 -17.01
C GLU A 521 -15.84 -21.45 -15.86
N THR A 522 -16.63 -20.39 -15.83
CA THR A 522 -16.59 -19.34 -14.81
C THR A 522 -17.97 -19.09 -14.23
N GLU A 523 -18.05 -18.80 -12.95
CA GLU A 523 -19.33 -18.66 -12.27
C GLU A 523 -20.16 -17.48 -12.80
N TYR A 524 -19.53 -16.35 -13.08
CA TYR A 524 -20.24 -15.14 -13.49
C TYR A 524 -20.45 -15.04 -15.01
N TRP A 525 -19.39 -15.25 -15.81
CA TRP A 525 -19.45 -14.95 -17.26
C TRP A 525 -20.29 -15.95 -18.04
N ASP A 526 -20.41 -17.19 -17.57
CA ASP A 526 -21.27 -18.18 -18.19
C ASP A 526 -22.75 -17.91 -17.93
N ARG A 527 -23.09 -17.39 -16.72
CA ARG A 527 -24.46 -17.00 -16.40
C ARG A 527 -24.91 -15.74 -17.11
N LYS A 528 -23.98 -14.76 -17.32
CA LYS A 528 -24.28 -13.51 -18.01
C LYS A 528 -24.73 -13.72 -19.46
N ASN A 529 -24.23 -14.75 -20.13
CA ASN A 529 -24.51 -15.03 -21.52
C ASN A 529 -25.73 -15.97 -21.73
N LYS A 530 -26.32 -16.49 -20.64
CA LYS A 530 -27.54 -17.31 -20.67
C LYS A 530 -28.82 -16.50 -20.42
N ASN A 531 -28.70 -15.24 -20.00
CA ASN A 531 -29.76 -14.26 -19.80
C ASN A 531 -29.60 -13.06 -20.75
#